data_234c05ff505bd19ce4122f97bc61fa36
#
_entry.id   234c05ff505bd19ce4122f97bc61fa36
#
_cell.length_a   1.000
_cell.length_b   1.000
_cell.length_c   1.000
_cell.angle_alpha   90.00
_cell.angle_beta   90.00
_cell.angle_gamma   90.00
#
_symmetry.space_group_name_H-M   'P 1'
#
loop_
_entity.id
_entity.type
_entity.pdbx_description
1 polymer ?
#
loop_
_entity_poly.entity_id
_entity_poly.type
_entity_poly.pdbx_seq_one_letter_code
_entity_poly.pdbx_strand_id
1 'polypeptide(L)'
;MYDKRSAFFLAGAAPNKGNTTRLSDIEVAVMTELPTSRSVLSDTLWAIKGQGVQAETLHLETLVRKPRTIKPSGAHTIIGGFAQLARFFPPGRDVLARIEDKLILELVPNLVPGRAIIFEDQYISTGGQLYEVLVGHDRFVGDLRSRLYPYLQTKGIVPGHVCHPYDACTFLIGQEAGCIITDCFGEAFDAPLDVLTDVGFLLFANQHIYQEVWPRLKRLISEEGF
;
A
#
# COMPACT_ATOMS: atom_id res chain seq x y z
N MET A 1 -6.34 0.55 -25.46
CA MET A 1 -5.82 0.12 -24.14
C MET A 1 -6.93 -0.60 -23.43
N TYR A 2 -6.69 -1.80 -22.93
CA TYR A 2 -7.72 -2.54 -22.20
C TYR A 2 -7.71 -2.09 -20.75
N ASP A 3 -8.81 -1.50 -20.28
CA ASP A 3 -9.01 -1.12 -18.89
C ASP A 3 -9.39 -2.36 -18.07
N LYS A 4 -8.39 -3.09 -17.62
CA LYS A 4 -8.59 -4.33 -16.85
C LYS A 4 -8.81 -4.08 -15.36
N ARG A 5 -8.31 -2.97 -14.85
CA ARG A 5 -8.41 -2.55 -13.45
C ARG A 5 -8.78 -1.09 -13.36
N SER A 6 -9.45 -0.71 -12.31
CA SER A 6 -9.74 0.68 -12.01
C SER A 6 -8.45 1.48 -11.83
N ALA A 7 -8.48 2.73 -12.22
CA ALA A 7 -7.49 3.73 -11.81
C ALA A 7 -8.05 4.49 -10.60
N PHE A 8 -7.20 5.29 -9.95
CA PHE A 8 -7.62 6.13 -8.84
C PHE A 8 -7.19 7.57 -9.05
N PHE A 9 -8.11 8.50 -8.81
CA PHE A 9 -7.78 9.89 -8.62
C PHE A 9 -7.46 10.10 -7.13
N LEU A 10 -6.32 10.71 -6.84
CA LEU A 10 -5.82 10.95 -5.49
C LEU A 10 -5.64 12.44 -5.27
N ALA A 11 -6.08 12.95 -4.13
CA ALA A 11 -5.86 14.32 -3.73
C ALA A 11 -5.60 14.41 -2.22
N GLY A 12 -4.59 15.19 -1.85
CA GLY A 12 -4.28 15.57 -0.48
C GLY A 12 -4.18 17.07 -0.35
N ALA A 13 -4.67 17.63 0.76
CA ALA A 13 -4.55 19.05 1.06
C ALA A 13 -3.84 19.23 2.40
N ALA A 14 -2.82 20.10 2.40
CA ALA A 14 -2.02 20.46 3.56
C ALA A 14 -1.92 21.98 3.70
N PRO A 15 -1.75 22.52 4.91
CA PRO A 15 -1.34 23.92 5.10
C PRO A 15 -0.05 24.21 4.34
N ASN A 16 0.00 25.34 3.65
CA ASN A 16 1.19 25.73 2.90
C ASN A 16 2.31 26.19 3.85
N LYS A 17 3.35 25.38 3.96
CA LYS A 17 4.59 25.68 4.70
C LYS A 17 5.78 25.89 3.75
N GLY A 18 5.50 26.18 2.47
CA GLY A 18 6.53 26.28 1.44
C GLY A 18 7.26 24.95 1.27
N ASN A 19 8.59 25.02 1.09
CA ASN A 19 9.44 23.83 0.89
C ASN A 19 9.56 22.92 2.12
N THR A 20 8.98 23.30 3.27
CA THR A 20 8.96 22.45 4.47
C THR A 20 7.66 21.67 4.65
N THR A 21 6.72 21.81 3.71
CA THR A 21 5.47 21.02 3.73
C THR A 21 5.78 19.53 3.56
N ARG A 22 5.15 18.70 4.38
CA ARG A 22 5.38 17.25 4.42
C ARG A 22 4.09 16.46 4.24
N LEU A 23 4.19 15.16 3.97
CA LEU A 23 3.03 14.26 3.90
C LEU A 23 2.26 14.22 5.23
N SER A 24 2.97 14.30 6.36
CA SER A 24 2.36 14.39 7.70
C SER A 24 1.55 15.66 7.96
N ASP A 25 1.71 16.69 7.12
CA ASP A 25 0.92 17.93 7.19
C ASP A 25 -0.43 17.84 6.47
N ILE A 26 -0.69 16.75 5.74
CA ILE A 26 -1.97 16.56 5.05
C ILE A 26 -3.09 16.46 6.09
N GLU A 27 -4.08 17.35 5.96
CA GLU A 27 -5.23 17.44 6.85
C GLU A 27 -6.52 16.87 6.21
N VAL A 28 -6.58 16.86 4.88
CA VAL A 28 -7.70 16.31 4.11
C VAL A 28 -7.14 15.46 2.99
N ALA A 29 -7.69 14.26 2.81
CA ALA A 29 -7.35 13.39 1.70
C ALA A 29 -8.61 12.82 1.07
N VAL A 30 -8.60 12.70 -0.26
CA VAL A 30 -9.70 12.12 -1.05
C VAL A 30 -9.12 11.18 -2.09
N MET A 31 -9.76 10.03 -2.23
CA MET A 31 -9.45 9.03 -3.25
C MET A 31 -10.76 8.66 -3.96
N THR A 32 -10.77 8.69 -5.29
CA THR A 32 -11.93 8.29 -6.09
C THR A 32 -11.52 7.22 -7.10
N GLU A 33 -12.23 6.12 -7.09
CA GLU A 33 -12.09 5.07 -8.09
C GLU A 33 -12.57 5.58 -9.45
N LEU A 34 -11.74 5.41 -10.49
CA LEU A 34 -12.09 5.58 -11.89
C LEU A 34 -12.32 4.17 -12.46
N PRO A 35 -13.57 3.71 -12.47
CA PRO A 35 -13.86 2.31 -12.78
C PRO A 35 -13.56 1.97 -14.24
N THR A 36 -13.41 0.67 -14.50
CA THR A 36 -13.25 0.18 -15.87
C THR A 36 -14.55 0.36 -16.66
N SER A 37 -14.46 0.30 -17.99
CA SER A 37 -15.65 0.34 -18.87
C SER A 37 -16.65 -0.79 -18.64
N ARG A 38 -16.28 -1.78 -17.81
CA ARG A 38 -17.13 -2.93 -17.44
C ARG A 38 -17.75 -2.82 -16.06
N SER A 39 -17.41 -1.79 -15.30
CA SER A 39 -17.93 -1.55 -13.96
C SER A 39 -18.93 -0.40 -13.98
N VAL A 40 -20.00 -0.53 -13.24
CA VAL A 40 -21.03 0.50 -13.08
C VAL A 40 -20.97 1.17 -11.70
N LEU A 41 -19.99 0.80 -10.87
CA LEU A 41 -19.79 1.35 -9.54
C LEU A 41 -18.46 2.08 -9.46
N SER A 42 -18.44 3.15 -8.68
CA SER A 42 -17.26 3.95 -8.37
C SER A 42 -17.29 4.34 -6.90
N ASP A 43 -16.24 4.04 -6.16
CA ASP A 43 -16.11 4.43 -4.77
C ASP A 43 -15.35 5.74 -4.63
N THR A 44 -15.80 6.57 -3.69
CA THR A 44 -15.06 7.73 -3.21
C THR A 44 -14.85 7.59 -1.71
N LEU A 45 -13.60 7.67 -1.28
CA LEU A 45 -13.19 7.61 0.12
C LEU A 45 -12.52 8.93 0.49
N TRP A 46 -12.79 9.43 1.69
CA TRP A 46 -12.09 10.64 2.18
C TRP A 46 -11.90 10.59 3.68
N ALA A 47 -10.93 11.36 4.14
CA ALA A 47 -10.68 11.57 5.56
C ALA A 47 -10.31 13.03 5.82
N ILE A 48 -10.72 13.51 6.97
CA ILE A 48 -10.23 14.72 7.62
C ILE A 48 -9.47 14.26 8.87
N LYS A 49 -8.27 14.75 9.06
CA LYS A 49 -7.38 14.34 10.15
C LYS A 49 -8.06 14.38 11.51
N GLY A 50 -8.09 13.26 12.21
CA GLY A 50 -8.74 13.09 13.52
C GLY A 50 -10.26 12.90 13.47
N GLN A 51 -10.87 12.72 12.30
CA GLN A 51 -12.33 12.58 12.17
C GLN A 51 -12.77 11.21 11.61
N GLY A 52 -11.82 10.30 11.39
CA GLY A 52 -12.07 9.00 10.79
C GLY A 52 -12.28 9.05 9.28
N VAL A 53 -12.56 7.89 8.70
CA VAL A 53 -12.79 7.72 7.25
C VAL A 53 -14.27 7.75 6.92
N GLN A 54 -14.60 8.36 5.79
CA GLN A 54 -15.94 8.35 5.18
C GLN A 54 -15.83 7.81 3.75
N ALA A 55 -16.90 7.18 3.27
CA ALA A 55 -16.96 6.69 1.90
C ALA A 55 -18.38 6.61 1.36
N GLU A 56 -18.47 6.69 0.04
CA GLU A 56 -19.70 6.46 -0.70
C GLU A 56 -19.42 5.68 -1.98
N THR A 57 -20.41 4.95 -2.45
CA THR A 57 -20.41 4.29 -3.76
C THR A 57 -21.39 5.02 -4.68
N LEU A 58 -20.93 5.45 -5.84
CA LEU A 58 -21.76 6.00 -6.92
C LEU A 58 -22.09 4.88 -7.92
N HIS A 59 -23.37 4.73 -8.23
CA HIS A 59 -23.83 3.92 -9.36
C HIS A 59 -23.85 4.79 -10.63
N LEU A 60 -22.99 4.51 -11.59
CA LEU A 60 -22.73 5.39 -12.75
C LEU A 60 -23.93 5.57 -13.68
N GLU A 61 -24.78 4.56 -13.85
CA GLU A 61 -25.94 4.65 -14.72
C GLU A 61 -27.11 5.41 -14.07
N THR A 62 -27.33 5.20 -12.78
CA THR A 62 -28.47 5.81 -12.06
C THR A 62 -28.09 7.09 -11.34
N LEU A 63 -26.81 7.40 -11.22
CA LEU A 63 -26.22 8.51 -10.48
C LEU A 63 -26.60 8.52 -8.98
N VAL A 64 -27.05 7.39 -8.47
CA VAL A 64 -27.40 7.23 -7.05
C VAL A 64 -26.11 7.02 -6.25
N ARG A 65 -25.95 7.81 -5.17
CA ARG A 65 -24.87 7.68 -4.19
C ARG A 65 -25.38 6.99 -2.94
N LYS A 66 -24.61 6.06 -2.40
CA LYS A 66 -24.92 5.38 -1.15
C LYS A 66 -23.71 5.40 -0.23
N PRO A 67 -23.89 5.69 1.07
CA PRO A 67 -22.81 5.55 2.04
C PRO A 67 -22.23 4.13 2.01
N ARG A 68 -20.90 4.05 2.13
CA ARG A 68 -20.15 2.79 2.22
C ARG A 68 -19.36 2.77 3.53
N THR A 69 -19.36 1.63 4.20
CA THR A 69 -18.51 1.43 5.37
C THR A 69 -17.15 0.89 4.91
N ILE A 70 -16.07 1.57 5.26
CA ILE A 70 -14.70 1.11 5.04
C ILE A 70 -14.29 0.29 6.26
N LYS A 71 -13.78 -0.90 6.00
CA LYS A 71 -13.36 -1.82 7.05
C LYS A 71 -12.15 -2.63 6.57
N PRO A 72 -10.93 -2.22 6.93
CA PRO A 72 -9.73 -3.02 6.73
C PRO A 72 -9.88 -4.41 7.35
N SER A 73 -9.14 -5.39 6.86
CA SER A 73 -9.22 -6.76 7.36
C SER A 73 -8.97 -6.83 8.87
N GLY A 74 -9.85 -7.51 9.59
CA GLY A 74 -9.68 -7.84 11.01
C GLY A 74 -8.91 -9.14 11.26
N ALA A 75 -8.29 -9.74 10.24
CA ALA A 75 -7.49 -10.95 10.38
C ALA A 75 -6.27 -10.72 11.28
N HIS A 76 -5.83 -11.76 11.99
CA HIS A 76 -4.66 -11.73 12.86
C HIS A 76 -3.39 -12.23 12.19
N THR A 77 -3.48 -12.76 10.98
CA THR A 77 -2.37 -13.32 10.20
C THR A 77 -2.55 -13.01 8.72
N ILE A 78 -1.44 -12.96 7.98
CA ILE A 78 -1.50 -12.87 6.51
C ILE A 78 -1.84 -14.22 5.86
N ILE A 79 -1.76 -15.33 6.59
CA ILE A 79 -2.05 -16.68 6.08
C ILE A 79 -3.51 -16.80 5.66
N GLY A 80 -3.74 -17.34 4.46
CA GLY A 80 -5.07 -17.50 3.86
C GLY A 80 -5.69 -16.19 3.36
N GLY A 81 -4.88 -15.15 3.12
CA GLY A 81 -5.31 -13.87 2.58
C GLY A 81 -4.35 -13.30 1.55
N PHE A 82 -4.65 -12.12 1.06
CA PHE A 82 -3.77 -11.37 0.16
C PHE A 82 -2.72 -10.60 0.96
N ALA A 83 -1.45 -10.79 0.60
CA ALA A 83 -0.32 -10.07 1.19
C ALA A 83 0.86 -10.11 0.22
N GLN A 84 1.57 -8.98 0.06
CA GLN A 84 2.58 -8.87 -0.99
C GLN A 84 3.60 -7.77 -0.74
N LEU A 85 4.79 -7.94 -1.34
CA LEU A 85 5.73 -6.86 -1.63
C LEU A 85 5.54 -6.40 -3.08
N ALA A 86 5.46 -5.09 -3.31
CA ALA A 86 5.32 -4.52 -4.64
C ALA A 86 6.55 -4.83 -5.51
N ARG A 87 6.37 -5.66 -6.56
CA ARG A 87 7.44 -6.10 -7.47
C ARG A 87 7.03 -6.11 -8.93
N PHE A 88 6.07 -5.28 -9.30
CA PHE A 88 5.59 -5.19 -10.70
C PHE A 88 6.59 -4.53 -11.65
N PHE A 89 7.54 -3.72 -11.17
CA PHE A 89 8.62 -3.15 -11.98
C PHE A 89 9.98 -3.83 -11.70
N PRO A 90 10.76 -4.17 -12.74
CA PRO A 90 12.16 -4.55 -12.57
C PRO A 90 13.01 -3.29 -12.29
N PRO A 91 14.22 -3.43 -11.75
CA PRO A 91 14.91 -4.65 -11.32
C PRO A 91 14.58 -5.08 -9.88
N GLY A 92 15.16 -6.20 -9.40
CA GLY A 92 15.12 -6.61 -8.00
C GLY A 92 13.92 -7.45 -7.60
N ARG A 93 13.09 -7.88 -8.57
CA ARG A 93 11.94 -8.75 -8.34
C ARG A 93 12.30 -10.05 -7.62
N ASP A 94 13.43 -10.63 -7.98
CA ASP A 94 13.96 -11.86 -7.40
C ASP A 94 14.32 -11.69 -5.92
N VAL A 95 14.90 -10.56 -5.55
CA VAL A 95 15.23 -10.23 -4.15
C VAL A 95 13.96 -10.12 -3.33
N LEU A 96 12.96 -9.37 -3.80
CA LEU A 96 11.69 -9.19 -3.11
C LEU A 96 10.91 -10.51 -3.00
N ALA A 97 10.89 -11.33 -4.06
CA ALA A 97 10.25 -12.64 -4.04
C ALA A 97 10.91 -13.59 -3.02
N ARG A 98 12.25 -13.59 -2.92
CA ARG A 98 12.96 -14.39 -1.90
C ARG A 98 12.60 -13.96 -0.48
N ILE A 99 12.43 -12.67 -0.23
CA ILE A 99 12.01 -12.17 1.08
C ILE A 99 10.60 -12.66 1.40
N GLU A 100 9.67 -12.57 0.43
CA GLU A 100 8.29 -13.08 0.60
C GLU A 100 8.28 -14.58 0.87
N ASP A 101 8.99 -15.39 0.10
CA ASP A 101 9.08 -16.83 0.30
C ASP A 101 9.61 -17.18 1.70
N LYS A 102 10.69 -16.52 2.14
CA LYS A 102 11.24 -16.71 3.48
C LYS A 102 10.24 -16.33 4.56
N LEU A 103 9.53 -15.19 4.40
CA LEU A 103 8.51 -14.74 5.34
C LEU A 103 7.38 -15.77 5.47
N ILE A 104 6.89 -16.30 4.35
CA ILE A 104 5.84 -17.32 4.33
C ILE A 104 6.32 -18.60 5.03
N LEU A 105 7.54 -19.05 4.74
CA LEU A 105 8.09 -20.27 5.35
C LEU A 105 8.28 -20.14 6.86
N GLU A 106 8.55 -18.96 7.37
CA GLU A 106 8.61 -18.73 8.82
C GLU A 106 7.23 -18.73 9.49
N LEU A 107 6.22 -18.24 8.79
CA LEU A 107 4.84 -18.23 9.29
C LEU A 107 4.20 -19.64 9.20
N VAL A 108 4.60 -20.43 8.21
CA VAL A 108 4.08 -21.78 7.98
C VAL A 108 5.23 -22.77 7.78
N PRO A 109 5.94 -23.16 8.88
CA PRO A 109 7.12 -24.04 8.77
C PRO A 109 6.84 -25.41 8.12
N ASN A 110 5.60 -25.90 8.21
CA ASN A 110 5.17 -27.17 7.65
C ASN A 110 4.17 -26.92 6.51
N LEU A 111 4.66 -26.55 5.34
CA LEU A 111 3.83 -26.39 4.15
C LEU A 111 3.16 -27.70 3.77
N VAL A 112 1.85 -27.65 3.55
CA VAL A 112 1.07 -28.81 3.04
C VAL A 112 1.11 -28.76 1.50
N PRO A 113 1.63 -29.79 0.83
CA PRO A 113 1.68 -29.84 -0.62
C PRO A 113 0.31 -29.62 -1.27
N GLY A 114 0.29 -28.79 -2.33
CA GLY A 114 -0.93 -28.49 -3.09
C GLY A 114 -1.90 -27.53 -2.40
N ARG A 115 -1.52 -26.90 -1.27
CA ARG A 115 -2.35 -25.92 -0.58
C ARG A 115 -1.86 -24.50 -0.84
N ALA A 116 -2.74 -23.61 -1.29
CA ALA A 116 -2.47 -22.19 -1.38
C ALA A 116 -2.42 -21.58 0.03
N ILE A 117 -1.36 -20.85 0.33
CA ILE A 117 -1.09 -20.29 1.67
C ILE A 117 -1.36 -18.80 1.73
N ILE A 118 -0.85 -18.05 0.76
CA ILE A 118 -0.99 -16.61 0.62
C ILE A 118 -1.29 -16.31 -0.84
N PHE A 119 -2.00 -15.25 -1.10
CA PHE A 119 -2.33 -14.77 -2.44
C PHE A 119 -1.70 -13.40 -2.65
N GLU A 120 -1.39 -13.06 -3.90
CA GLU A 120 -0.93 -11.75 -4.29
C GLU A 120 -1.73 -11.21 -5.47
N ASP A 121 -1.95 -9.92 -5.50
CA ASP A 121 -2.70 -9.25 -6.55
C ASP A 121 -1.84 -8.29 -7.38
N GLN A 122 -0.74 -7.79 -6.85
CA GLN A 122 0.20 -6.87 -7.50
C GLN A 122 -0.52 -5.68 -8.18
N TYR A 123 -1.35 -4.95 -7.43
CA TYR A 123 -1.97 -3.75 -7.95
C TYR A 123 -0.91 -2.72 -8.36
N ILE A 124 -0.97 -2.26 -9.61
CA ILE A 124 0.11 -1.49 -10.25
C ILE A 124 0.21 -0.02 -9.78
N SER A 125 -0.70 0.46 -8.96
CA SER A 125 -0.68 1.82 -8.43
C SER A 125 -0.78 1.83 -6.91
N THR A 126 -0.07 2.76 -6.26
CA THR A 126 -0.09 2.96 -4.81
C THR A 126 -1.51 3.23 -4.30
N GLY A 127 -2.30 4.04 -5.01
CA GLY A 127 -3.70 4.27 -4.66
C GLY A 127 -4.54 2.99 -4.69
N GLY A 128 -4.33 2.13 -5.69
CA GLY A 128 -5.01 0.84 -5.76
C GLY A 128 -4.59 -0.10 -4.63
N GLN A 129 -3.30 -0.15 -4.29
CA GLN A 129 -2.80 -0.93 -3.15
C GLN A 129 -3.43 -0.47 -1.83
N LEU A 130 -3.50 0.85 -1.61
CA LEU A 130 -4.17 1.40 -0.44
C LEU A 130 -5.66 1.02 -0.42
N TYR A 131 -6.34 1.15 -1.56
CA TYR A 131 -7.77 0.82 -1.67
C TYR A 131 -8.04 -0.63 -1.31
N GLU A 132 -7.25 -1.59 -1.82
CA GLU A 132 -7.43 -3.02 -1.54
C GLU A 132 -7.28 -3.35 -0.03
N VAL A 133 -6.36 -2.66 0.67
CA VAL A 133 -6.25 -2.79 2.13
C VAL A 133 -7.44 -2.15 2.84
N LEU A 134 -7.88 -0.97 2.41
CA LEU A 134 -9.00 -0.23 3.01
C LEU A 134 -10.34 -0.99 2.91
N VAL A 135 -10.57 -1.68 1.79
CA VAL A 135 -11.80 -2.48 1.60
C VAL A 135 -11.70 -3.89 2.16
N GLY A 136 -10.57 -4.25 2.76
CA GLY A 136 -10.36 -5.50 3.49
C GLY A 136 -9.96 -6.70 2.63
N HIS A 137 -9.61 -6.48 1.36
CA HIS A 137 -9.08 -7.53 0.48
C HIS A 137 -7.65 -7.88 0.87
N ASP A 138 -6.76 -6.90 0.87
CA ASP A 138 -5.36 -7.09 1.23
C ASP A 138 -5.16 -6.92 2.74
N ARG A 139 -4.29 -7.76 3.31
CA ARG A 139 -3.90 -7.72 4.72
C ARG A 139 -2.59 -6.97 4.93
N PHE A 140 -1.71 -7.02 3.93
CA PHE A 140 -0.40 -6.39 3.94
C PHE A 140 0.05 -6.07 2.52
N VAL A 141 0.57 -4.86 2.34
CA VAL A 141 1.28 -4.44 1.13
C VAL A 141 2.52 -3.66 1.54
N GLY A 142 3.68 -3.99 0.95
CA GLY A 142 4.92 -3.25 1.17
C GLY A 142 5.57 -2.83 -0.13
N ASP A 143 6.03 -1.58 -0.21
CA ASP A 143 6.89 -1.10 -1.29
C ASP A 143 8.28 -0.81 -0.76
N LEU A 144 9.21 -1.71 -1.01
CA LEU A 144 10.60 -1.64 -0.56
C LEU A 144 11.56 -1.10 -1.64
N ARG A 145 11.05 -0.68 -2.80
CA ARG A 145 11.90 -0.32 -3.95
C ARG A 145 12.83 0.86 -3.67
N SER A 146 12.36 1.88 -2.96
CA SER A 146 13.18 3.03 -2.58
C SER A 146 14.36 2.64 -1.66
N ARG A 147 14.20 1.60 -0.85
CA ARG A 147 15.26 1.04 0.00
C ARG A 147 16.16 0.06 -0.76
N LEU A 148 15.57 -0.76 -1.65
CA LEU A 148 16.29 -1.78 -2.43
C LEU A 148 17.19 -1.16 -3.52
N TYR A 149 16.75 -0.11 -4.20
CA TYR A 149 17.44 0.40 -5.37
C TYR A 149 18.83 1.00 -5.09
N PRO A 150 19.08 1.74 -4.00
CA PRO A 150 20.46 2.13 -3.64
C PRO A 150 21.39 0.93 -3.50
N TYR A 151 20.92 -0.18 -2.92
CA TYR A 151 21.70 -1.42 -2.84
C TYR A 151 21.97 -2.02 -4.23
N LEU A 152 20.99 -2.07 -5.12
CA LEU A 152 21.18 -2.56 -6.48
C LEU A 152 22.15 -1.69 -7.29
N GLN A 153 22.15 -0.38 -7.06
CA GLN A 153 23.12 0.54 -7.68
C GLN A 153 24.56 0.21 -7.31
N THR A 154 24.82 -0.21 -6.06
CA THR A 154 26.18 -0.67 -5.67
C THR A 154 26.63 -1.91 -6.46
N LYS A 155 25.68 -2.63 -7.07
CA LYS A 155 25.90 -3.79 -7.94
C LYS A 155 25.92 -3.44 -9.43
N GLY A 156 25.91 -2.15 -9.77
CA GLY A 156 25.89 -1.69 -11.16
C GLY A 156 24.53 -1.84 -11.86
N ILE A 157 23.43 -2.08 -11.11
CA ILE A 157 22.09 -2.23 -11.64
C ILE A 157 21.40 -0.88 -11.63
N VAL A 158 20.87 -0.46 -12.79
CA VAL A 158 20.13 0.80 -12.92
C VAL A 158 18.76 0.64 -12.23
N PRO A 159 18.39 1.56 -11.31
CA PRO A 159 17.10 1.50 -10.61
C PRO A 159 15.94 1.71 -11.58
N GLY A 160 14.80 1.13 -11.22
CA GLY A 160 13.53 1.36 -11.92
C GLY A 160 12.71 2.48 -11.28
N HIS A 161 11.43 2.50 -11.59
CA HIS A 161 10.47 3.46 -11.05
C HIS A 161 10.10 3.12 -9.58
N VAL A 162 9.92 4.14 -8.76
CA VAL A 162 9.52 4.04 -7.34
C VAL A 162 8.25 4.83 -7.06
N CYS A 163 7.72 4.73 -5.86
CA CYS A 163 6.66 5.57 -5.35
C CYS A 163 7.20 6.96 -4.95
N HIS A 164 6.39 7.99 -5.12
CA HIS A 164 6.70 9.38 -4.74
C HIS A 164 5.62 9.94 -3.80
N PRO A 165 5.84 11.08 -3.14
CA PRO A 165 4.88 11.64 -2.19
C PRO A 165 3.48 11.88 -2.78
N TYR A 166 3.37 12.24 -4.05
CA TYR A 166 2.06 12.42 -4.70
C TYR A 166 1.28 11.11 -4.86
N ASP A 167 1.95 9.95 -4.94
CA ASP A 167 1.30 8.62 -4.97
C ASP A 167 0.76 8.23 -3.58
N ALA A 168 1.36 8.76 -2.52
CA ALA A 168 1.05 8.46 -1.13
C ALA A 168 0.21 9.55 -0.42
N CYS A 169 -0.21 10.59 -1.14
CA CYS A 169 -0.90 11.74 -0.56
C CYS A 169 -2.26 11.40 0.10
N THR A 170 -2.78 10.20 -0.14
CA THR A 170 -4.03 9.72 0.46
C THR A 170 -3.85 8.74 1.62
N PHE A 171 -2.61 8.53 2.10
CA PHE A 171 -2.35 7.60 3.21
C PHE A 171 -3.02 8.03 4.53
N LEU A 172 -3.36 9.32 4.68
CA LEU A 172 -4.22 9.78 5.77
C LEU A 172 -5.52 8.95 5.87
N ILE A 173 -6.12 8.55 4.73
CA ILE A 173 -7.34 7.71 4.73
C ILE A 173 -7.05 6.37 5.42
N GLY A 174 -5.91 5.75 5.14
CA GLY A 174 -5.49 4.50 5.79
C GLY A 174 -5.27 4.66 7.30
N GLN A 175 -4.61 5.75 7.70
CA GLN A 175 -4.38 6.06 9.12
C GLN A 175 -5.71 6.26 9.87
N GLU A 176 -6.62 7.03 9.31
CA GLU A 176 -7.95 7.28 9.87
C GLU A 176 -8.86 6.04 9.85
N ALA A 177 -8.61 5.06 8.97
CA ALA A 177 -9.27 3.76 8.96
C ALA A 177 -8.69 2.76 9.97
N GLY A 178 -7.60 3.12 10.69
CA GLY A 178 -6.94 2.27 11.67
C GLY A 178 -5.89 1.32 11.11
N CYS A 179 -5.47 1.49 9.84
CA CYS A 179 -4.32 0.81 9.29
C CYS A 179 -3.02 1.28 9.96
N ILE A 180 -2.02 0.42 10.02
CA ILE A 180 -0.67 0.80 10.43
C ILE A 180 0.13 1.07 9.17
N ILE A 181 0.70 2.27 9.05
CA ILE A 181 1.51 2.69 7.90
C ILE A 181 2.86 3.19 8.42
N THR A 182 3.92 2.58 7.92
CA THR A 182 5.29 2.97 8.23
C THR A 182 6.07 3.22 6.94
N ASP A 183 7.22 3.86 7.05
CA ASP A 183 8.20 3.81 5.97
C ASP A 183 8.81 2.40 5.83
N CYS A 184 9.70 2.21 4.87
CA CYS A 184 10.35 0.92 4.64
C CYS A 184 11.43 0.56 5.68
N PHE A 185 11.64 1.39 6.71
CA PHE A 185 12.49 1.14 7.87
C PHE A 185 11.68 0.83 9.13
N GLY A 186 10.35 0.97 9.06
CA GLY A 186 9.42 0.75 10.19
C GLY A 186 9.21 1.98 11.06
N GLU A 187 9.69 3.15 10.61
CA GLU A 187 9.48 4.42 11.27
C GLU A 187 8.16 5.08 10.79
N ALA A 188 7.78 6.18 11.42
CA ALA A 188 6.58 6.91 11.02
C ALA A 188 6.69 7.33 9.55
N PHE A 189 5.68 7.00 8.75
CA PHE A 189 5.65 7.33 7.33
C PHE A 189 5.53 8.84 7.14
N ASP A 190 6.57 9.46 6.59
CA ASP A 190 6.61 10.88 6.28
C ASP A 190 7.68 11.19 5.23
N ALA A 191 7.43 12.19 4.39
CA ALA A 191 8.38 12.69 3.40
C ALA A 191 8.07 14.15 3.04
N PRO A 192 9.02 14.92 2.47
CA PRO A 192 8.71 16.21 1.85
C PRO A 192 7.57 16.06 0.84
N LEU A 193 6.64 17.00 0.80
CA LEU A 193 5.56 17.00 -0.17
C LEU A 193 6.06 17.61 -1.49
N ASP A 194 6.84 16.83 -2.22
CA ASP A 194 7.42 17.17 -3.51
C ASP A 194 7.16 16.08 -4.57
N VAL A 195 7.76 16.21 -5.74
CA VAL A 195 7.59 15.31 -6.87
C VAL A 195 8.86 14.52 -7.22
N LEU A 196 9.90 14.60 -6.38
CA LEU A 196 11.22 14.04 -6.66
C LEU A 196 11.67 13.01 -5.62
N THR A 197 11.21 13.13 -4.38
CA THR A 197 11.63 12.26 -3.27
C THR A 197 11.11 10.85 -3.50
N ASP A 198 12.03 9.88 -3.51
CA ASP A 198 11.68 8.46 -3.53
C ASP A 198 11.12 8.05 -2.16
N VAL A 199 9.95 7.44 -2.11
CA VAL A 199 9.35 6.93 -0.89
C VAL A 199 9.11 5.44 -0.97
N GLY A 200 9.20 4.76 0.18
CA GLY A 200 8.79 3.39 0.35
C GLY A 200 7.92 3.26 1.59
N PHE A 201 7.05 2.29 1.60
CA PHE A 201 6.09 2.15 2.67
C PHE A 201 5.78 0.68 3.00
N LEU A 202 5.29 0.48 4.21
CA LEU A 202 4.68 -0.76 4.65
C LEU A 202 3.28 -0.44 5.17
N LEU A 203 2.28 -1.07 4.60
CA LEU A 203 0.87 -0.86 4.88
C LEU A 203 0.26 -2.16 5.41
N PHE A 204 -0.18 -2.13 6.66
CA PHE A 204 -0.77 -3.26 7.36
C PHE A 204 -2.22 -2.96 7.68
N ALA A 205 -3.13 -3.89 7.41
CA ALA A 205 -4.55 -3.71 7.66
C ALA A 205 -4.88 -3.42 9.13
N ASN A 206 -4.06 -3.90 10.07
CA ASN A 206 -4.25 -3.68 11.51
C ASN A 206 -2.98 -4.00 12.31
N GLN A 207 -3.04 -3.75 13.63
CA GLN A 207 -1.94 -3.94 14.58
C GLN A 207 -1.48 -5.42 14.68
N HIS A 208 -2.37 -6.40 14.54
CA HIS A 208 -2.00 -7.83 14.62
C HIS A 208 -1.12 -8.23 13.43
N ILE A 209 -1.51 -7.80 12.23
CA ILE A 209 -0.72 -8.03 11.01
C ILE A 209 0.66 -7.34 11.12
N TYR A 210 0.71 -6.10 11.61
CA TYR A 210 1.98 -5.41 11.86
C TYR A 210 2.89 -6.21 12.80
N GLN A 211 2.37 -6.67 13.93
CA GLN A 211 3.13 -7.44 14.93
C GLN A 211 3.59 -8.80 14.39
N GLU A 212 2.82 -9.43 13.51
CA GLU A 212 3.19 -10.69 12.88
C GLU A 212 4.29 -10.51 11.83
N VAL A 213 4.13 -9.54 10.94
CA VAL A 213 4.93 -9.38 9.72
C VAL A 213 6.21 -8.59 9.96
N TRP A 214 6.11 -7.40 10.58
CA TRP A 214 7.22 -6.45 10.62
C TRP A 214 8.50 -6.97 11.27
N PRO A 215 8.48 -7.64 12.44
CA PRO A 215 9.71 -8.13 13.07
C PRO A 215 10.48 -9.13 12.18
N ARG A 216 9.75 -9.98 11.46
CA ARG A 216 10.31 -10.96 10.52
C ARG A 216 10.84 -10.28 9.26
N LEU A 217 10.02 -9.43 8.66
CA LEU A 217 10.37 -8.68 7.45
C LEU A 217 11.63 -7.83 7.67
N LYS A 218 11.71 -7.09 8.78
CA LYS A 218 12.88 -6.29 9.17
C LYS A 218 14.17 -7.12 9.19
N ARG A 219 14.13 -8.30 9.79
CA ARG A 219 15.27 -9.22 9.86
C ARG A 219 15.64 -9.74 8.46
N LEU A 220 14.64 -10.20 7.70
CA LEU A 220 14.85 -10.75 6.36
C LEU A 220 15.44 -9.72 5.39
N ILE A 221 14.99 -8.47 5.44
CA ILE A 221 15.58 -7.37 4.66
C ILE A 221 17.04 -7.18 5.04
N SER A 222 17.37 -7.17 6.34
CA SER A 222 18.75 -7.02 6.81
C SER A 222 19.65 -8.20 6.37
N GLU A 223 19.12 -9.42 6.31
CA GLU A 223 19.84 -10.60 5.81
C GLU A 223 20.14 -10.52 4.30
N GLU A 224 19.30 -9.86 3.51
CA GLU A 224 19.57 -9.59 2.08
C GLU A 224 20.56 -8.43 1.87
N GLY A 225 20.88 -7.65 2.91
CA GLY A 225 21.95 -6.65 2.92
C GLY A 225 21.53 -5.23 2.53
N PHE A 226 20.25 -4.86 2.65
CA PHE A 226 19.75 -3.51 2.38
C PHE A 226 18.70 -3.03 3.38
#